data_33a9ef8a1e241040e4050e79cc82fccd
#
_entry.id   33a9ef8a1e241040e4050e79cc82fccd
#
_cell.length_a   1.000
_cell.length_b   1.000
_cell.length_c   1.000
_cell.angle_alpha   90.00
_cell.angle_beta   90.00
_cell.angle_gamma   90.00
#
_symmetry.space_group_name_H-M   'P 1'
#
loop_
_entity.id
_entity.type
_entity.pdbx_description
1 polymer ?
#
loop_
_entity_poly.entity_id
_entity_poly.type
_entity_poly.pdbx_seq_one_letter_code
_entity_poly.pdbx_strand_id
1 'polypeptide(L)'
;MLVRKKIHKEDNFLINDEFPGVSILIAVYNEELVINQKLESILNSDYPRGKLEIIIGSDASNDLTEGIVRSFVNDFPFIKFYQFSDRRGKPSVINDLVSYSSNPIVILTDANVFFDKQMISHLIRNFKSKKTGLVGANILNIGMKKEGISIQEKSYIERENLIKYREGILWGCMMGPFGGCYALRKELFEKVPAGFLVDDF
;
A
#
# COMPACT_ATOMS: atom_id res chain seq x y z
N MET A 1 -0.24 -10.51 31.78
CA MET A 1 0.07 -11.84 31.20
C MET A 1 0.77 -11.61 29.87
N LEU A 2 2.10 -11.76 29.82
CA LEU A 2 2.90 -11.53 28.63
C LEU A 2 2.77 -12.77 27.73
N VAL A 3 2.00 -12.65 26.64
CA VAL A 3 1.99 -13.70 25.62
C VAL A 3 3.28 -13.57 24.78
N ARG A 4 4.32 -14.29 25.19
CA ARG A 4 5.47 -14.58 24.33
C ARG A 4 5.05 -15.61 23.29
N LYS A 5 4.52 -15.18 22.15
CA LYS A 5 4.45 -16.08 20.99
C LYS A 5 5.85 -16.15 20.36
N LYS A 6 6.35 -17.37 20.18
CA LYS A 6 7.58 -17.66 19.42
C LYS A 6 7.51 -16.89 18.09
N ILE A 7 8.48 -16.02 17.88
CA ILE A 7 8.81 -15.51 16.56
C ILE A 7 9.13 -16.77 15.76
N HIS A 8 8.26 -17.11 14.81
CA HIS A 8 8.57 -18.15 13.85
C HIS A 8 9.87 -17.77 13.16
N LYS A 9 10.86 -18.69 13.20
CA LYS A 9 12.06 -18.64 12.38
C LYS A 9 11.67 -18.20 10.98
N GLU A 10 12.51 -17.36 10.38
CA GLU A 10 12.50 -17.03 8.97
C GLU A 10 12.26 -18.33 8.17
N ASP A 11 11.02 -18.56 7.81
CA ASP A 11 10.70 -19.52 6.78
C ASP A 11 11.28 -18.94 5.51
N ASN A 12 12.46 -19.41 5.14
CA ASN A 12 13.00 -19.20 3.81
C ASN A 12 11.89 -19.41 2.81
N PHE A 13 11.57 -18.35 2.08
CA PHE A 13 10.72 -18.41 0.90
C PHE A 13 11.48 -19.32 -0.09
N LEU A 14 11.32 -20.62 0.08
CA LEU A 14 12.03 -21.60 -0.71
C LEU A 14 11.41 -21.66 -2.10
N ILE A 15 12.19 -21.18 -3.04
CA ILE A 15 12.52 -21.74 -4.38
C ILE A 15 11.40 -22.37 -5.23
N ASN A 16 10.26 -22.80 -4.70
CA ASN A 16 9.15 -23.43 -5.45
C ASN A 16 7.77 -22.79 -5.27
N ASP A 17 7.62 -21.72 -4.49
CA ASP A 17 6.37 -21.02 -4.39
C ASP A 17 6.31 -19.91 -5.44
N GLU A 18 5.50 -20.10 -6.43
CA GLU A 18 5.24 -19.12 -7.48
C GLU A 18 4.68 -17.83 -6.86
N PHE A 19 5.40 -16.72 -6.99
CA PHE A 19 4.92 -15.42 -6.54
C PHE A 19 3.59 -15.09 -7.21
N PRO A 20 2.51 -14.76 -6.47
CA PRO A 20 1.26 -14.34 -7.09
C PRO A 20 1.42 -13.00 -7.81
N GLY A 21 0.52 -12.71 -8.76
CA GLY A 21 0.42 -11.37 -9.32
C GLY A 21 -0.10 -10.37 -8.29
N VAL A 22 0.46 -9.16 -8.30
CA VAL A 22 0.12 -8.07 -7.37
C VAL A 22 -0.10 -6.79 -8.15
N SER A 23 -1.21 -6.09 -7.87
CA SER A 23 -1.47 -4.74 -8.38
C SER A 23 -1.30 -3.72 -7.27
N ILE A 24 -0.38 -2.76 -7.46
CA ILE A 24 -0.15 -1.66 -6.51
C ILE A 24 -0.96 -0.47 -7.00
N LEU A 25 -1.85 0.04 -6.16
CA LEU A 25 -2.81 1.09 -6.48
C LEU A 25 -2.47 2.36 -5.73
N ILE A 26 -2.32 3.47 -6.46
CA ILE A 26 -1.90 4.77 -5.91
C ILE A 26 -2.84 5.85 -6.44
N ALA A 27 -3.68 6.40 -5.58
CA ALA A 27 -4.44 7.61 -5.89
C ALA A 27 -3.59 8.83 -5.54
N VAL A 28 -3.44 9.76 -6.47
CA VAL A 28 -2.60 10.95 -6.30
C VAL A 28 -3.37 12.24 -6.59
N TYR A 29 -3.05 13.27 -5.81
CA TYR A 29 -3.49 14.64 -6.07
C TYR A 29 -2.42 15.62 -5.57
N ASN A 30 -1.73 16.30 -6.51
CA ASN A 30 -0.65 17.26 -6.21
C ASN A 30 0.47 16.66 -5.33
N GLU A 31 1.07 15.58 -5.81
CA GLU A 31 2.10 14.81 -5.10
C GLU A 31 3.49 14.94 -5.80
N GLU A 32 3.76 16.04 -6.52
CA GLU A 32 4.99 16.25 -7.29
C GLU A 32 6.27 16.08 -6.47
N LEU A 33 6.23 16.38 -5.16
CA LEU A 33 7.38 16.32 -4.28
C LEU A 33 7.80 14.90 -3.91
N VAL A 34 6.87 13.94 -3.97
CA VAL A 34 7.09 12.58 -3.42
C VAL A 34 6.88 11.47 -4.45
N ILE A 35 6.10 11.70 -5.51
CA ILE A 35 5.70 10.65 -6.44
C ILE A 35 6.89 10.00 -7.16
N ASN A 36 7.93 10.76 -7.50
CA ASN A 36 9.15 10.21 -8.10
C ASN A 36 9.80 9.19 -7.17
N GLN A 37 10.08 9.59 -5.92
CA GLN A 37 10.69 8.73 -4.91
C GLN A 37 9.80 7.52 -4.60
N LYS A 38 8.48 7.70 -4.59
CA LYS A 38 7.53 6.60 -4.42
C LYS A 38 7.71 5.54 -5.49
N LEU A 39 7.67 5.92 -6.75
CA LEU A 39 7.79 4.98 -7.87
C LEU A 39 9.16 4.29 -7.87
N GLU A 40 10.24 5.03 -7.65
CA GLU A 40 11.58 4.45 -7.49
C GLU A 40 11.63 3.43 -6.35
N SER A 41 11.00 3.70 -5.20
CA SER A 41 10.98 2.77 -4.07
C SER A 41 10.30 1.45 -4.41
N ILE A 42 9.22 1.48 -5.21
CA ILE A 42 8.54 0.28 -5.69
C ILE A 42 9.40 -0.48 -6.71
N LEU A 43 10.01 0.23 -7.66
CA LEU A 43 10.87 -0.35 -8.69
C LEU A 43 12.13 -1.01 -8.14
N ASN A 44 12.62 -0.55 -6.99
CA ASN A 44 13.76 -1.11 -6.25
C ASN A 44 13.40 -2.31 -5.38
N SER A 45 12.12 -2.74 -5.36
CA SER A 45 11.71 -3.92 -4.61
C SER A 45 12.30 -5.21 -5.19
N ASP A 46 12.43 -6.23 -4.34
CA ASP A 46 12.89 -7.57 -4.72
C ASP A 46 11.79 -8.45 -5.33
N TYR A 47 10.56 -7.91 -5.48
CA TYR A 47 9.45 -8.64 -6.06
C TYR A 47 9.60 -8.81 -7.57
N PRO A 48 9.28 -9.99 -8.15
CA PRO A 48 9.47 -10.23 -9.58
C PRO A 48 8.65 -9.25 -10.44
N ARG A 49 9.31 -8.48 -11.32
CA ARG A 49 8.68 -7.44 -12.15
C ARG A 49 7.54 -8.00 -13.02
N GLY A 50 7.67 -9.21 -13.55
CA GLY A 50 6.64 -9.87 -14.35
C GLY A 50 5.37 -10.25 -13.56
N LYS A 51 5.38 -10.08 -12.22
CA LYS A 51 4.25 -10.31 -11.32
C LYS A 51 3.72 -9.00 -10.72
N LEU A 52 4.29 -7.85 -11.10
CA LEU A 52 3.86 -6.53 -10.65
C LEU A 52 3.03 -5.81 -11.72
N GLU A 53 2.00 -5.16 -11.25
CA GLU A 53 1.25 -4.13 -11.97
C GLU A 53 1.16 -2.90 -11.05
N ILE A 54 1.49 -1.73 -11.55
CA ILE A 54 1.36 -0.48 -10.81
C ILE A 54 0.30 0.35 -11.51
N ILE A 55 -0.75 0.76 -10.79
CA ILE A 55 -1.83 1.55 -11.36
C ILE A 55 -1.95 2.84 -10.57
N ILE A 56 -1.78 3.96 -11.26
CA ILE A 56 -1.81 5.28 -10.66
C ILE A 56 -3.02 6.03 -11.21
N GLY A 57 -3.79 6.64 -10.32
CA GLY A 57 -4.92 7.50 -10.68
C GLY A 57 -4.69 8.92 -10.18
N SER A 58 -4.63 9.89 -11.09
CA SER A 58 -4.57 11.31 -10.75
C SER A 58 -5.97 11.87 -10.63
N ASP A 59 -6.29 12.39 -9.44
CA ASP A 59 -7.57 13.02 -9.12
C ASP A 59 -7.56 14.52 -9.49
N ALA A 60 -7.33 14.81 -10.79
CA ALA A 60 -7.23 16.18 -11.35
C ALA A 60 -6.05 16.98 -10.74
N SER A 61 -4.85 16.41 -10.69
CA SER A 61 -3.65 17.16 -10.27
C SER A 61 -3.36 18.32 -11.23
N ASN A 62 -2.88 19.43 -10.66
CA ASN A 62 -2.56 20.66 -11.41
C ASN A 62 -1.11 21.11 -11.22
N ASP A 63 -0.26 20.24 -10.65
CA ASP A 63 1.18 20.38 -10.49
C ASP A 63 1.96 19.46 -11.47
N LEU A 64 3.23 19.19 -11.19
CA LEU A 64 4.06 18.33 -12.02
C LEU A 64 3.82 16.82 -11.84
N THR A 65 2.92 16.40 -10.95
CA THR A 65 2.65 14.98 -10.62
C THR A 65 2.43 14.14 -11.88
N GLU A 66 1.56 14.60 -12.77
CA GLU A 66 1.19 13.83 -13.98
C GLU A 66 2.34 13.71 -14.98
N GLY A 67 3.12 14.78 -15.14
CA GLY A 67 4.32 14.77 -16.00
C GLY A 67 5.35 13.76 -15.51
N ILE A 68 5.58 13.71 -14.20
CA ILE A 68 6.49 12.73 -13.57
C ILE A 68 5.99 11.31 -13.80
N VAL A 69 4.71 11.03 -13.52
CA VAL A 69 4.16 9.68 -13.71
C VAL A 69 4.26 9.22 -15.17
N ARG A 70 3.99 10.10 -16.13
CA ARG A 70 4.08 9.77 -17.57
C ARG A 70 5.48 9.35 -17.99
N SER A 71 6.55 9.91 -17.40
CA SER A 71 7.91 9.47 -17.70
C SER A 71 8.12 8.02 -17.29
N PHE A 72 7.64 7.60 -16.13
CA PHE A 72 7.72 6.20 -15.70
C PHE A 72 6.88 5.25 -16.58
N VAL A 73 5.70 5.67 -17.02
CA VAL A 73 4.86 4.85 -17.92
C VAL A 73 5.58 4.55 -19.22
N ASN A 74 6.33 5.52 -19.76
CA ASN A 74 7.11 5.34 -21.00
C ASN A 74 8.23 4.29 -20.84
N ASP A 75 8.86 4.24 -19.66
CA ASP A 75 10.00 3.37 -19.39
C ASP A 75 9.58 1.98 -18.87
N PHE A 76 8.40 1.87 -18.25
CA PHE A 76 7.94 0.66 -17.58
C PHE A 76 6.53 0.25 -18.00
N PRO A 77 6.36 -0.70 -18.96
CA PRO A 77 5.04 -1.09 -19.50
C PRO A 77 4.05 -1.68 -18.49
N PHE A 78 4.52 -2.11 -17.32
CA PHE A 78 3.65 -2.61 -16.22
C PHE A 78 3.13 -1.50 -15.31
N ILE A 79 3.47 -0.22 -15.59
CA ILE A 79 2.90 0.95 -14.95
C ILE A 79 1.79 1.50 -15.83
N LYS A 80 0.60 1.62 -15.27
CA LYS A 80 -0.59 2.18 -15.92
C LYS A 80 -0.97 3.49 -15.25
N PHE A 81 -1.36 4.48 -16.03
CA PHE A 81 -1.74 5.79 -15.53
C PHE A 81 -3.11 6.20 -16.04
N TYR A 82 -3.96 6.61 -15.12
CA TYR A 82 -5.30 7.12 -15.41
C TYR A 82 -5.44 8.55 -14.86
N GLN A 83 -5.79 9.46 -15.73
CA GLN A 83 -6.01 10.85 -15.40
C GLN A 83 -7.51 11.13 -15.39
N PHE A 84 -8.01 11.67 -14.30
CA PHE A 84 -9.40 12.09 -14.17
C PHE A 84 -9.50 13.62 -14.39
N SER A 85 -10.53 14.08 -15.11
CA SER A 85 -10.73 15.49 -15.43
C SER A 85 -11.21 16.31 -14.24
N ASP A 86 -11.93 15.64 -13.31
CA ASP A 86 -12.58 16.28 -12.18
C ASP A 86 -12.10 15.64 -10.88
N ARG A 87 -12.03 16.45 -9.84
CA ARG A 87 -11.69 15.98 -8.51
C ARG A 87 -12.85 15.24 -7.87
N ARG A 88 -12.70 13.93 -7.65
CA ARG A 88 -13.76 13.04 -7.17
C ARG A 88 -13.48 12.46 -5.78
N GLY A 89 -12.30 12.74 -5.24
CA GLY A 89 -11.82 12.23 -3.97
C GLY A 89 -11.19 10.85 -4.06
N LYS A 90 -10.24 10.60 -3.15
CA LYS A 90 -9.43 9.37 -3.09
C LYS A 90 -10.26 8.08 -3.13
N PRO A 91 -11.38 7.93 -2.37
CA PRO A 91 -12.19 6.71 -2.41
C PRO A 91 -12.75 6.39 -3.80
N SER A 92 -13.21 7.40 -4.54
CA SER A 92 -13.73 7.21 -5.90
C SER A 92 -12.64 6.76 -6.86
N VAL A 93 -11.45 7.36 -6.76
CA VAL A 93 -10.29 6.96 -7.55
C VAL A 93 -9.89 5.53 -7.23
N ILE A 94 -9.79 5.15 -5.96
CA ILE A 94 -9.45 3.79 -5.53
C ILE A 94 -10.45 2.77 -6.07
N ASN A 95 -11.75 3.04 -6.03
CA ASN A 95 -12.77 2.15 -6.59
C ASN A 95 -12.48 1.84 -8.07
N ASP A 96 -12.13 2.87 -8.85
CA ASP A 96 -11.80 2.69 -10.26
C ASP A 96 -10.49 1.90 -10.43
N LEU A 97 -9.43 2.24 -9.68
CA LEU A 97 -8.15 1.54 -9.78
C LEU A 97 -8.28 0.05 -9.44
N VAL A 98 -9.09 -0.30 -8.41
CA VAL A 98 -9.38 -1.70 -8.10
C VAL A 98 -10.10 -2.38 -9.27
N SER A 99 -11.04 -1.71 -9.92
CA SER A 99 -11.75 -2.27 -11.07
C SER A 99 -10.82 -2.52 -12.26
N TYR A 100 -9.81 -1.68 -12.46
CA TYR A 100 -8.82 -1.77 -13.53
C TYR A 100 -7.70 -2.76 -13.25
N SER A 101 -7.50 -3.16 -12.00
CA SER A 101 -6.44 -4.09 -11.60
C SER A 101 -6.71 -5.50 -12.15
N SER A 102 -5.64 -6.21 -12.52
CA SER A 102 -5.75 -7.56 -13.11
C SER A 102 -5.34 -8.67 -12.15
N ASN A 103 -4.65 -8.36 -11.06
CA ASN A 103 -4.12 -9.35 -10.15
C ASN A 103 -5.05 -9.69 -8.97
N PRO A 104 -4.93 -10.90 -8.38
CA PRO A 104 -5.79 -11.34 -7.29
C PRO A 104 -5.52 -10.66 -5.95
N ILE A 105 -4.35 -10.03 -5.79
CA ILE A 105 -3.98 -9.27 -4.59
C ILE A 105 -3.73 -7.83 -5.02
N VAL A 106 -4.33 -6.90 -4.29
CA VAL A 106 -4.12 -5.46 -4.47
C VAL A 106 -3.43 -4.89 -3.24
N ILE A 107 -2.49 -3.97 -3.46
CA ILE A 107 -1.84 -3.17 -2.42
C ILE A 107 -2.30 -1.74 -2.62
N LEU A 108 -3.03 -1.20 -1.65
CA LEU A 108 -3.39 0.22 -1.61
C LEU A 108 -2.33 0.96 -0.83
N THR A 109 -1.85 2.07 -1.36
CA THR A 109 -0.78 2.84 -0.70
C THR A 109 -0.81 4.31 -1.09
N ASP A 110 -0.41 5.16 -0.14
CA ASP A 110 -0.26 6.59 -0.35
C ASP A 110 1.05 6.92 -1.10
N ALA A 111 1.07 8.07 -1.77
CA ALA A 111 2.24 8.54 -2.50
C ALA A 111 3.43 8.84 -1.60
N ASN A 112 3.20 9.26 -0.35
CA ASN A 112 4.22 9.60 0.63
C ASN A 112 4.72 8.40 1.47
N VAL A 113 4.22 7.18 1.22
CA VAL A 113 4.68 5.95 1.88
C VAL A 113 5.68 5.23 0.99
N PHE A 114 6.96 5.29 1.33
CA PHE A 114 8.04 4.66 0.56
C PHE A 114 8.24 3.20 0.97
N PHE A 115 8.52 2.36 0.00
CA PHE A 115 8.72 0.93 0.20
C PHE A 115 10.18 0.62 0.51
N ASP A 116 10.43 -0.22 1.51
CA ASP A 116 11.70 -0.91 1.59
C ASP A 116 11.76 -2.04 0.54
N LYS A 117 12.98 -2.56 0.34
CA LYS A 117 13.23 -3.56 -0.70
C LYS A 117 12.38 -4.82 -0.57
N GLN A 118 12.07 -5.25 0.65
CA GLN A 118 11.38 -6.53 0.94
C GLN A 118 9.89 -6.35 1.28
N MET A 119 9.39 -5.13 1.30
CA MET A 119 8.05 -4.82 1.79
C MET A 119 6.96 -5.60 1.05
N ILE A 120 7.00 -5.66 -0.29
CA ILE A 120 6.00 -6.40 -1.08
C ILE A 120 6.05 -7.89 -0.72
N SER A 121 7.23 -8.49 -0.71
CA SER A 121 7.43 -9.90 -0.35
C SER A 121 6.93 -10.19 1.07
N HIS A 122 7.16 -9.27 2.02
CA HIS A 122 6.69 -9.39 3.40
C HIS A 122 5.16 -9.33 3.52
N LEU A 123 4.48 -8.48 2.79
CA LEU A 123 3.02 -8.44 2.76
C LEU A 123 2.46 -9.73 2.15
N ILE A 124 2.98 -10.11 0.99
CA ILE A 124 2.41 -11.18 0.17
C ILE A 124 2.57 -12.56 0.80
N ARG A 125 3.67 -12.84 1.49
CA ARG A 125 3.86 -14.14 2.17
C ARG A 125 2.74 -14.51 3.15
N ASN A 126 2.04 -13.54 3.71
CA ASN A 126 0.92 -13.79 4.62
C ASN A 126 -0.33 -14.34 3.91
N PHE A 127 -0.45 -14.12 2.60
CA PHE A 127 -1.57 -14.64 1.80
C PHE A 127 -1.42 -16.12 1.40
N LYS A 128 -0.35 -16.81 1.80
CA LYS A 128 -0.26 -18.28 1.72
C LYS A 128 -1.41 -18.94 2.47
N SER A 129 -1.84 -18.37 3.59
CA SER A 129 -3.05 -18.79 4.28
C SER A 129 -4.30 -18.28 3.52
N LYS A 130 -5.16 -19.20 3.10
CA LYS A 130 -6.47 -18.84 2.50
C LYS A 130 -7.37 -18.05 3.46
N LYS A 131 -7.09 -18.11 4.77
CA LYS A 131 -7.83 -17.36 5.80
C LYS A 131 -7.39 -15.89 5.89
N THR A 132 -6.25 -15.52 5.31
CA THR A 132 -5.78 -14.14 5.33
C THR A 132 -6.45 -13.36 4.22
N GLY A 133 -7.32 -12.45 4.57
CA GLY A 133 -8.02 -11.54 3.64
C GLY A 133 -7.31 -10.22 3.45
N LEU A 134 -6.69 -9.69 4.53
CA LEU A 134 -6.05 -8.38 4.56
C LEU A 134 -4.75 -8.43 5.40
N VAL A 135 -3.74 -7.66 5.00
CA VAL A 135 -2.46 -7.50 5.70
C VAL A 135 -2.07 -6.03 5.71
N GLY A 136 -2.00 -5.41 6.88
CA GLY A 136 -1.50 -4.04 7.06
C GLY A 136 0.03 -3.98 7.05
N ALA A 137 0.59 -2.93 6.47
CA ALA A 137 2.02 -2.65 6.55
C ALA A 137 2.39 -2.06 7.91
N ASN A 138 3.60 -2.31 8.37
CA ASN A 138 4.19 -1.61 9.51
C ASN A 138 4.83 -0.31 9.01
N ILE A 139 4.16 0.81 9.22
CA ILE A 139 4.63 2.12 8.74
C ILE A 139 5.55 2.74 9.78
N LEU A 140 6.73 3.15 9.35
CA LEU A 140 7.72 3.84 10.17
C LEU A 140 7.87 5.27 9.69
N ASN A 141 7.84 6.21 10.63
CA ASN A 141 8.10 7.60 10.30
C ASN A 141 9.61 7.86 10.27
N ILE A 142 10.15 8.21 9.11
CA ILE A 142 11.57 8.49 8.89
C ILE A 142 11.77 9.98 8.58
N GLY A 143 12.87 10.57 9.09
CA GLY A 143 13.26 11.95 8.74
C GLY A 143 12.67 13.05 9.60
N MET A 144 12.02 12.74 10.71
CA MET A 144 11.45 13.75 11.61
C MET A 144 12.51 14.50 12.42
N LYS A 145 12.30 15.79 12.56
CA LYS A 145 13.04 16.63 13.52
C LYS A 145 12.70 16.17 14.95
N LYS A 146 13.69 16.17 15.86
CA LYS A 146 13.55 15.66 17.23
C LYS A 146 12.73 16.57 18.17
N GLU A 147 11.95 17.51 17.67
CA GLU A 147 11.26 18.53 18.48
C GLU A 147 9.79 18.71 18.11
N GLY A 148 8.93 18.94 19.12
CA GLY A 148 7.56 19.40 18.97
C GLY A 148 6.56 18.35 18.47
N ILE A 149 5.66 18.74 17.56
CA ILE A 149 4.55 17.95 16.99
C ILE A 149 5.04 16.60 16.40
N SER A 150 6.28 16.58 15.90
CA SER A 150 6.90 15.37 15.32
C SER A 150 7.00 14.18 16.29
N ILE A 151 7.23 14.42 17.58
CA ILE A 151 7.33 13.34 18.60
C ILE A 151 5.95 12.74 18.85
N GLN A 152 4.91 13.58 18.89
CA GLN A 152 3.53 13.11 19.12
C GLN A 152 3.04 12.27 17.94
N GLU A 153 3.34 12.67 16.72
CA GLU A 153 2.98 11.98 15.49
C GLU A 153 3.69 10.62 15.37
N LYS A 154 4.99 10.56 15.70
CA LYS A 154 5.74 9.31 15.78
C LYS A 154 5.13 8.36 16.81
N SER A 155 4.83 8.86 18.02
CA SER A 155 4.20 8.07 19.08
C SER A 155 2.80 7.57 18.67
N TYR A 156 2.05 8.36 17.90
CA TYR A 156 0.76 7.96 17.36
C TYR A 156 0.91 6.79 16.38
N ILE A 157 1.77 6.91 15.37
CA ILE A 157 2.01 5.84 14.37
C ILE A 157 2.50 4.55 15.03
N GLU A 158 3.45 4.63 15.97
CA GLU A 158 3.94 3.46 16.70
C GLU A 158 2.82 2.78 17.52
N ARG A 159 1.94 3.57 18.12
CA ARG A 159 0.79 3.07 18.87
C ARG A 159 -0.23 2.40 17.97
N GLU A 160 -0.57 3.02 16.84
CA GLU A 160 -1.49 2.46 15.85
C GLU A 160 -0.97 1.13 15.31
N ASN A 161 0.28 1.06 14.88
CA ASN A 161 0.90 -0.19 14.43
C ASN A 161 0.80 -1.29 15.50
N LEU A 162 1.06 -0.95 16.77
CA LEU A 162 0.98 -1.90 17.88
C LEU A 162 -0.46 -2.38 18.14
N ILE A 163 -1.44 -1.48 18.04
CA ILE A 163 -2.86 -1.81 18.19
C ILE A 163 -3.27 -2.79 17.08
N LYS A 164 -3.03 -2.44 15.82
CA LYS A 164 -3.38 -3.28 14.67
C LYS A 164 -2.71 -4.66 14.73
N TYR A 165 -1.44 -4.71 15.12
CA TYR A 165 -0.73 -5.97 15.34
C TYR A 165 -1.41 -6.83 16.43
N ARG A 166 -1.78 -6.23 17.56
CA ARG A 166 -2.45 -6.94 18.65
C ARG A 166 -3.85 -7.41 18.28
N GLU A 167 -4.63 -6.59 17.60
CA GLU A 167 -5.95 -6.95 17.06
C GLU A 167 -5.83 -8.21 16.18
N GLY A 168 -4.91 -8.22 15.21
CA GLY A 168 -4.69 -9.36 14.34
C GLY A 168 -4.27 -10.63 15.07
N ILE A 169 -3.44 -10.54 16.13
CA ILE A 169 -3.01 -11.71 16.92
C ILE A 169 -4.11 -12.22 17.85
N LEU A 170 -4.81 -11.32 18.54
CA LEU A 170 -5.75 -11.70 19.60
C LEU A 170 -7.10 -12.13 19.02
N TRP A 171 -7.56 -11.44 17.97
CA TRP A 171 -8.90 -11.64 17.42
C TRP A 171 -8.89 -12.27 16.02
N GLY A 172 -7.74 -12.34 15.38
CA GLY A 172 -7.63 -12.79 13.99
C GLY A 172 -8.19 -11.80 12.97
N CYS A 173 -8.58 -10.61 13.39
CA CYS A 173 -9.04 -9.50 12.56
C CYS A 173 -8.64 -8.17 13.19
N MET A 174 -8.66 -7.10 12.41
CA MET A 174 -8.44 -5.73 12.85
C MET A 174 -9.63 -4.86 12.44
N MET A 175 -9.89 -3.78 13.17
CA MET A 175 -11.00 -2.84 12.90
C MET A 175 -10.76 -1.95 11.66
N GLY A 176 -9.81 -2.27 10.85
CA GLY A 176 -9.35 -1.55 9.67
C GLY A 176 -7.83 -1.51 9.66
N PRO A 177 -7.19 -1.47 8.48
CA PRO A 177 -5.75 -1.29 8.38
C PRO A 177 -5.36 0.13 8.78
N PHE A 178 -4.08 0.37 9.04
CA PHE A 178 -3.55 1.73 9.04
C PHE A 178 -3.47 2.22 7.59
N GLY A 179 -4.16 3.33 7.27
CA GLY A 179 -4.51 3.75 5.91
C GLY A 179 -3.37 4.00 4.93
N GLY A 180 -2.15 4.22 5.41
CA GLY A 180 -1.02 4.56 4.54
C GLY A 180 -0.55 3.43 3.61
N CYS A 181 -0.69 2.15 4.02
CA CYS A 181 -0.40 1.01 3.14
C CYS A 181 -0.95 -0.32 3.69
N TYR A 182 -1.67 -1.05 2.86
CA TYR A 182 -2.15 -2.40 3.16
C TYR A 182 -2.40 -3.21 1.88
N ALA A 183 -2.36 -4.53 2.01
CA ALA A 183 -2.69 -5.48 0.96
C ALA A 183 -3.98 -6.22 1.29
N LEU A 184 -4.79 -6.52 0.27
CA LEU A 184 -6.00 -7.33 0.44
C LEU A 184 -6.25 -8.22 -0.79
N ARG A 185 -7.02 -9.31 -0.60
CA ARG A 185 -7.54 -10.06 -1.74
C ARG A 185 -8.55 -9.20 -2.49
N LYS A 186 -8.34 -9.04 -3.80
CA LYS A 186 -9.21 -8.21 -4.65
C LYS A 186 -10.68 -8.62 -4.54
N GLU A 187 -10.96 -9.91 -4.42
CA GLU A 187 -12.32 -10.45 -4.28
C GLU A 187 -13.07 -10.01 -3.01
N LEU A 188 -12.32 -9.53 -1.99
CA LEU A 188 -12.87 -9.03 -0.73
C LEU A 188 -13.02 -7.52 -0.72
N PHE A 189 -12.63 -6.83 -1.80
CA PHE A 189 -12.79 -5.39 -1.87
C PHE A 189 -14.25 -5.02 -2.12
N GLU A 190 -14.82 -4.26 -1.21
CA GLU A 190 -16.12 -3.63 -1.38
C GLU A 190 -15.94 -2.17 -1.80
N LYS A 191 -16.77 -1.72 -2.76
CA LYS A 191 -16.70 -0.33 -3.21
C LYS A 191 -17.03 0.62 -2.08
N VAL A 192 -16.14 1.58 -1.86
CA VAL A 192 -16.36 2.65 -0.90
C VAL A 192 -17.49 3.55 -1.42
N PRO A 193 -18.54 3.82 -0.62
CA PRO A 193 -19.63 4.69 -1.04
C PRO A 193 -19.16 6.12 -1.39
N ALA A 194 -19.84 6.76 -2.34
CA ALA A 194 -19.55 8.14 -2.69
C ALA A 194 -19.80 9.06 -1.48
N GLY A 195 -18.89 10.01 -1.27
CA GLY A 195 -18.98 10.98 -0.16
C GLY A 195 -18.25 10.57 1.12
N PHE A 196 -17.67 9.38 1.19
CA PHE A 196 -16.75 9.06 2.26
C PHE A 196 -15.43 9.84 2.09
N LEU A 197 -14.91 10.35 3.23
CA LEU A 197 -13.69 11.20 3.22
C LEU A 197 -12.42 10.40 3.33
N VAL A 198 -12.51 9.14 3.77
CA VAL A 198 -11.38 8.25 4.01
C VAL A 198 -11.62 6.89 3.33
N ASP A 199 -10.57 6.16 3.07
CA ASP A 199 -10.55 4.87 2.34
C ASP A 199 -10.07 3.70 3.22
N ASP A 200 -9.91 3.92 4.52
CA ASP A 200 -9.31 3.00 5.50
C ASP A 200 -10.29 2.59 6.63
N PHE A 201 -11.44 2.05 6.27
CA PHE A 201 -12.38 1.47 7.24
C PHE A 201 -12.65 0.00 7.04
#